data_c77976afcee868388f976958db70e601
#
_entry.id   c77976afcee868388f976958db70e601
#
_cell.length_a   1.000
_cell.length_b   1.000
_cell.length_c   1.000
_cell.angle_alpha   90.00
_cell.angle_beta   90.00
_cell.angle_gamma   90.00
#
_symmetry.space_group_name_H-M   'P 1'
#
loop_
_entity.id
_entity.type
_entity.pdbx_description
1 polymer ?
#
loop_
_entity_poly.entity_id
_entity_poly.type
_entity_poly.pdbx_seq_one_letter_code
_entity_poly.pdbx_strand_id
1 'polypeptide(L)'
;MMIKKYFLFTIIPIASVFPQSDITILSLQDCVNMAIEKNISIKQSELSLRDSEINKSSAIGNFLPSINAQAQHQWNIGLSTNFTTNLLETNTTQFSSMGAGMGLDVYNGLSNVYQLHRANLQILASKYQLDNMKDDIKLMVANAYLQIMFNGEILKVQESQLELTKVELLRTQDLIDAGIFSPKQIFEIEANLASQEQAVIQAENNFRNAKLNLAQLLLIDDFESLEIANEDFDVPFSE
;
A
#
# COMPACT_ATOMS: atom_id res chain seq x y z
N MET A 1 -19.82 65.80 9.35
CA MET A 1 -18.68 65.30 10.15
C MET A 1 -18.32 63.93 9.63
N MET A 2 -17.33 63.89 8.71
CA MET A 2 -16.92 62.66 7.96
C MET A 2 -15.84 61.94 8.75
N ILE A 3 -16.09 60.68 9.15
CA ILE A 3 -15.09 59.81 9.75
C ILE A 3 -14.50 58.95 8.66
N LYS A 4 -13.26 59.22 8.24
CA LYS A 4 -12.44 58.39 7.33
C LYS A 4 -11.93 57.17 8.10
N LYS A 5 -12.41 55.95 7.77
CA LYS A 5 -11.83 54.68 8.20
C LYS A 5 -10.58 54.38 7.39
N TYR A 6 -9.41 54.39 8.00
CA TYR A 6 -8.17 53.87 7.42
C TYR A 6 -8.18 52.35 7.59
N PHE A 7 -8.18 51.64 6.44
CA PHE A 7 -8.04 50.20 6.38
C PHE A 7 -6.54 49.88 6.32
N LEU A 8 -5.99 49.45 7.43
CA LEU A 8 -4.57 49.06 7.54
C LEU A 8 -4.41 47.66 6.94
N PHE A 9 -3.82 47.58 5.75
CA PHE A 9 -3.54 46.34 5.06
C PHE A 9 -2.20 45.78 5.60
N THR A 10 -2.26 44.86 6.56
CA THR A 10 -1.08 44.15 7.06
C THR A 10 -0.68 43.06 6.06
N ILE A 11 0.41 43.30 5.36
CA ILE A 11 1.09 42.29 4.52
C ILE A 11 1.80 41.32 5.46
N ILE A 12 1.26 40.11 5.60
CA ILE A 12 1.92 38.98 6.27
C ILE A 12 2.90 38.38 5.25
N PRO A 13 4.22 38.36 5.49
CA PRO A 13 5.14 37.65 4.63
C PRO A 13 4.88 36.14 4.75
N ILE A 14 4.46 35.51 3.68
CA ILE A 14 4.42 34.04 3.55
C ILE A 14 5.88 33.58 3.48
N ALA A 15 6.44 33.22 4.62
CA ALA A 15 7.69 32.47 4.66
C ALA A 15 7.40 31.09 4.01
N SER A 16 7.89 30.89 2.79
CA SER A 16 7.93 29.60 2.14
C SER A 16 8.85 28.68 2.95
N VAL A 17 8.25 27.88 3.82
CA VAL A 17 8.94 26.76 4.45
C VAL A 17 9.16 25.72 3.34
N PHE A 18 10.35 25.71 2.76
CA PHE A 18 10.82 24.58 1.97
C PHE A 18 10.99 23.41 2.94
N PRO A 19 10.35 22.26 2.73
CA PRO A 19 10.67 21.10 3.50
C PRO A 19 12.13 20.72 3.18
N GLN A 20 13.01 20.84 4.16
CA GLN A 20 14.31 20.16 4.11
C GLN A 20 13.98 18.67 4.07
N SER A 21 14.35 17.99 2.99
CA SER A 21 14.37 16.54 2.93
C SER A 21 15.44 16.07 3.91
N ASP A 22 15.04 15.77 5.14
CA ASP A 22 15.89 15.05 6.07
C ASP A 22 16.20 13.69 5.45
N ILE A 23 17.48 13.47 5.16
CA ILE A 23 17.98 12.16 4.72
C ILE A 23 17.73 11.21 5.88
N THR A 24 16.72 10.39 5.75
CA THR A 24 16.35 9.42 6.78
C THR A 24 17.10 8.12 6.50
N ILE A 25 18.17 7.88 7.27
CA ILE A 25 18.88 6.59 7.24
C ILE A 25 18.04 5.58 7.99
N LEU A 26 17.51 4.58 7.28
CA LEU A 26 16.65 3.56 7.84
C LEU A 26 17.41 2.25 8.07
N SER A 27 17.30 1.70 9.28
CA SER A 27 17.71 0.32 9.58
C SER A 27 16.68 -0.67 9.03
N LEU A 28 17.06 -1.95 8.89
CA LEU A 28 16.12 -3.01 8.51
C LEU A 28 14.92 -3.06 9.47
N GLN A 29 15.16 -2.90 10.76
CA GLN A 29 14.10 -2.93 11.77
C GLN A 29 13.13 -1.77 11.63
N ASP A 30 13.62 -0.57 11.30
CA ASP A 30 12.78 0.61 11.05
C ASP A 30 11.92 0.42 9.82
N CYS A 31 12.49 -0.11 8.73
CA CYS A 31 11.75 -0.46 7.52
C CYS A 31 10.63 -1.47 7.80
N VAL A 32 10.91 -2.53 8.55
CA VAL A 32 9.92 -3.54 8.93
C VAL A 32 8.81 -2.93 9.78
N ASN A 33 9.13 -2.12 10.78
CA ASN A 33 8.14 -1.48 11.65
C ASN A 33 7.25 -0.52 10.85
N MET A 34 7.85 0.29 9.98
CA MET A 34 7.10 1.21 9.10
C MET A 34 6.17 0.47 8.14
N ALA A 35 6.63 -0.64 7.55
CA ALA A 35 5.80 -1.45 6.67
C ALA A 35 4.62 -2.07 7.42
N ILE A 36 4.83 -2.62 8.63
CA ILE A 36 3.75 -3.19 9.44
C ILE A 36 2.70 -2.14 9.77
N GLU A 37 3.09 -0.91 10.04
CA GLU A 37 2.17 0.17 10.39
C GLU A 37 1.39 0.70 9.18
N LYS A 38 2.06 0.87 8.04
CA LYS A 38 1.50 1.60 6.89
C LYS A 38 0.97 0.70 5.78
N ASN A 39 1.42 -0.55 5.67
CA ASN A 39 1.14 -1.40 4.52
C ASN A 39 -0.36 -1.65 4.34
N ILE A 40 -0.84 -1.44 3.11
CA ILE A 40 -2.26 -1.55 2.74
C ILE A 40 -2.76 -2.99 2.89
N SER A 41 -1.96 -4.00 2.54
CA SER A 41 -2.37 -5.42 2.62
C SER A 41 -2.58 -5.85 4.08
N ILE A 42 -1.76 -5.35 5.01
CA ILE A 42 -1.96 -5.59 6.45
C ILE A 42 -3.26 -4.93 6.90
N LYS A 43 -3.52 -3.67 6.51
CA LYS A 43 -4.78 -2.97 6.84
C LYS A 43 -6.01 -3.69 6.29
N GLN A 44 -5.92 -4.23 5.07
CA GLN A 44 -7.00 -5.06 4.51
C GLN A 44 -7.24 -6.33 5.32
N SER A 45 -6.18 -7.00 5.79
CA SER A 45 -6.30 -8.19 6.64
C SER A 45 -6.86 -7.85 8.03
N GLU A 46 -6.49 -6.69 8.60
CA GLU A 46 -7.10 -6.19 9.85
C GLU A 46 -8.60 -5.92 9.69
N LEU A 47 -9.01 -5.32 8.57
CA LEU A 47 -10.43 -5.10 8.26
C LEU A 47 -11.18 -6.42 8.07
N SER A 48 -10.56 -7.44 7.43
CA SER A 48 -11.16 -8.77 7.29
C SER A 48 -11.33 -9.48 8.63
N LEU A 49 -10.40 -9.31 9.56
CA LEU A 49 -10.56 -9.80 10.93
C LEU A 49 -11.74 -9.11 11.62
N ARG A 50 -11.83 -7.78 11.50
CA ARG A 50 -12.93 -7.01 12.08
C ARG A 50 -14.30 -7.38 11.48
N ASP A 51 -14.34 -7.67 10.17
CA ASP A 51 -15.55 -8.17 9.51
C ASP A 51 -16.00 -9.53 10.11
N SER A 52 -15.04 -10.41 10.39
CA SER A 52 -15.33 -11.69 11.06
C SER A 52 -15.86 -11.50 12.49
N GLU A 53 -15.39 -10.47 13.23
CA GLU A 53 -15.93 -10.12 14.55
C GLU A 53 -17.36 -9.58 14.46
N ILE A 54 -17.65 -8.77 13.44
CA ILE A 54 -19.01 -8.28 13.17
C ILE A 54 -19.95 -9.45 12.83
N ASN A 55 -19.48 -10.40 12.02
CA ASN A 55 -20.24 -11.60 11.66
C ASN A 55 -20.55 -12.46 12.89
N LYS A 56 -19.63 -12.55 13.87
CA LYS A 56 -19.93 -13.18 15.17
C LYS A 56 -21.01 -12.42 15.92
N SER A 57 -20.96 -11.08 15.93
CA SER A 57 -22.00 -10.27 16.56
C SER A 57 -23.37 -10.50 15.92
N SER A 58 -23.42 -10.65 14.59
CA SER A 58 -24.62 -11.02 13.85
C SER A 58 -25.13 -12.42 14.24
N ALA A 59 -24.18 -13.38 14.38
CA ALA A 59 -24.56 -14.75 14.83
C ALA A 59 -25.11 -14.76 16.26
N ILE A 60 -24.63 -13.88 17.14
CA ILE A 60 -25.22 -13.68 18.48
C ILE A 60 -26.60 -13.04 18.36
N GLY A 61 -26.76 -12.08 17.42
CA GLY A 61 -28.06 -11.44 17.16
C GLY A 61 -29.17 -12.42 16.79
N ASN A 62 -28.84 -13.55 16.16
CA ASN A 62 -29.82 -14.60 15.82
C ASN A 62 -30.47 -15.29 17.04
N PHE A 63 -29.93 -15.08 18.23
CA PHE A 63 -30.56 -15.54 19.48
C PHE A 63 -31.52 -14.50 20.09
N LEU A 64 -31.59 -13.30 19.52
CA LEU A 64 -32.44 -12.21 19.98
C LEU A 64 -33.72 -12.15 19.13
N PRO A 65 -34.82 -11.62 19.70
CA PRO A 65 -36.03 -11.41 18.91
C PRO A 65 -35.77 -10.39 17.77
N SER A 66 -36.29 -10.74 16.59
CA SER A 66 -36.34 -9.78 15.46
C SER A 66 -37.59 -8.91 15.57
N ILE A 67 -37.45 -7.61 15.39
CA ILE A 67 -38.56 -6.65 15.36
C ILE A 67 -38.60 -6.04 13.96
N ASN A 68 -39.76 -6.14 13.32
CA ASN A 68 -40.00 -5.55 12.02
C ASN A 68 -41.23 -4.65 12.06
N ALA A 69 -41.17 -3.51 11.39
CA ALA A 69 -42.32 -2.63 11.19
C ALA A 69 -42.40 -2.31 9.70
N GLN A 70 -43.65 -2.34 9.20
CA GLN A 70 -43.92 -2.01 7.80
C GLN A 70 -45.07 -1.02 7.72
N ALA A 71 -44.96 -0.08 6.79
CA ALA A 71 -46.02 0.83 6.41
C ALA A 71 -46.13 0.86 4.89
N GLN A 72 -47.32 0.70 4.38
CA GLN A 72 -47.61 0.69 2.96
C GLN A 72 -48.74 1.67 2.67
N HIS A 73 -48.59 2.45 1.62
CA HIS A 73 -49.64 3.28 1.07
C HIS A 73 -49.72 3.03 -0.44
N GLN A 74 -50.94 2.70 -0.91
CA GLN A 74 -51.16 2.32 -2.30
C GLN A 74 -52.32 3.16 -2.89
N TRP A 75 -52.12 3.66 -4.09
CA TRP A 75 -53.14 4.29 -4.91
C TRP A 75 -53.47 3.37 -6.05
N ASN A 76 -54.78 2.99 -6.15
CA ASN A 76 -55.29 2.25 -7.28
C ASN A 76 -56.21 3.21 -8.09
N ILE A 77 -55.84 3.49 -9.33
CA ILE A 77 -56.62 4.30 -10.24
C ILE A 77 -57.13 3.40 -11.35
N GLY A 78 -58.44 3.29 -11.48
CA GLY A 78 -59.03 2.42 -12.50
C GLY A 78 -60.55 2.46 -12.53
N LEU A 79 -61.10 1.80 -13.52
CA LEU A 79 -62.54 1.60 -13.65
C LEU A 79 -63.03 0.64 -12.55
N SER A 80 -63.95 1.13 -11.73
CA SER A 80 -64.64 0.33 -10.74
C SER A 80 -66.15 0.61 -10.79
N THR A 81 -66.92 -0.41 -10.44
CA THR A 81 -68.39 -0.21 -10.41
C THR A 81 -68.77 0.56 -9.16
N ASN A 82 -69.42 1.71 -9.36
CA ASN A 82 -69.98 2.46 -8.25
C ASN A 82 -71.20 1.66 -7.72
N PHE A 83 -71.14 1.22 -6.47
CA PHE A 83 -72.18 0.35 -5.86
C PHE A 83 -73.53 1.05 -5.70
N THR A 84 -73.59 2.38 -5.78
CA THR A 84 -74.86 3.15 -5.65
C THR A 84 -75.55 3.35 -7.00
N THR A 85 -74.78 3.62 -8.07
CA THR A 85 -75.30 3.92 -9.39
C THR A 85 -75.24 2.73 -10.38
N ASN A 86 -74.52 1.68 -10.02
CA ASN A 86 -74.21 0.50 -10.83
C ASN A 86 -73.54 0.85 -12.20
N LEU A 87 -72.86 1.99 -12.26
CA LEU A 87 -72.12 2.45 -13.43
C LEU A 87 -70.62 2.25 -13.21
N LEU A 88 -69.89 2.02 -14.33
CA LEU A 88 -68.44 1.97 -14.34
C LEU A 88 -67.89 3.39 -14.33
N GLU A 89 -67.20 3.73 -13.27
CA GLU A 89 -66.56 5.07 -13.12
C GLU A 89 -65.06 4.88 -12.80
N THR A 90 -64.25 5.83 -13.27
CA THR A 90 -62.81 5.84 -12.90
C THR A 90 -62.70 6.38 -11.50
N ASN A 91 -62.36 5.51 -10.57
CA ASN A 91 -62.16 5.83 -9.16
C ASN A 91 -60.73 5.70 -8.75
N THR A 92 -60.29 6.60 -7.86
CA THR A 92 -59.00 6.51 -7.18
C THR A 92 -59.26 5.95 -5.76
N THR A 93 -58.81 4.72 -5.53
CA THR A 93 -58.88 4.11 -4.22
C THR A 93 -57.53 4.20 -3.52
N GLN A 94 -57.53 4.70 -2.28
CA GLN A 94 -56.33 4.77 -1.45
C GLN A 94 -56.45 3.72 -0.34
N PHE A 95 -55.38 2.97 -0.19
CA PHE A 95 -55.28 1.98 0.88
C PHE A 95 -53.98 2.22 1.64
N SER A 96 -54.08 2.32 2.97
CA SER A 96 -52.95 2.41 3.88
C SER A 96 -52.99 1.26 4.84
N SER A 97 -51.86 0.59 5.02
CA SER A 97 -51.71 -0.42 6.06
C SER A 97 -50.43 -0.19 6.84
N MET A 98 -50.49 -0.43 8.11
CA MET A 98 -49.35 -0.41 9.01
C MET A 98 -49.38 -1.69 9.85
N GLY A 99 -48.19 -2.26 10.05
CA GLY A 99 -48.04 -3.46 10.88
C GLY A 99 -46.69 -3.46 11.57
N ALA A 100 -46.66 -3.99 12.77
CA ALA A 100 -45.43 -4.32 13.48
C ALA A 100 -45.51 -5.77 13.96
N GLY A 101 -44.37 -6.47 13.85
CA GLY A 101 -44.27 -7.87 14.27
C GLY A 101 -42.96 -8.10 15.03
N MET A 102 -43.01 -9.06 15.94
CA MET A 102 -41.85 -9.56 16.66
C MET A 102 -41.79 -11.07 16.52
N GLY A 103 -40.62 -11.59 16.16
CA GLY A 103 -40.39 -13.03 16.00
C GLY A 103 -39.18 -13.48 16.80
N LEU A 104 -39.28 -14.64 17.48
CA LEU A 104 -38.15 -15.27 18.14
C LEU A 104 -38.17 -16.76 17.80
N ASP A 105 -37.08 -17.28 17.26
CA ASP A 105 -36.88 -18.70 17.01
C ASP A 105 -36.44 -19.40 18.31
N VAL A 106 -37.35 -20.05 18.98
CA VAL A 106 -37.07 -20.76 20.26
C VAL A 106 -36.19 -22.00 20.01
N TYR A 107 -36.38 -22.69 18.89
CA TYR A 107 -35.60 -23.86 18.50
C TYR A 107 -35.54 -24.00 16.98
N ASN A 108 -34.31 -24.10 16.45
CA ASN A 108 -34.06 -24.26 15.02
C ASN A 108 -33.07 -25.42 14.71
N GLY A 109 -33.13 -26.52 15.48
CA GLY A 109 -32.24 -27.66 15.28
C GLY A 109 -30.76 -27.36 15.61
N LEU A 110 -30.48 -26.49 16.58
CA LEU A 110 -29.14 -26.04 16.99
C LEU A 110 -28.37 -25.22 15.90
N SER A 111 -29.05 -24.81 14.84
CA SER A 111 -28.42 -24.07 13.75
C SER A 111 -27.70 -22.82 14.25
N ASN A 112 -28.34 -22.02 15.12
CA ASN A 112 -27.74 -20.80 15.67
C ASN A 112 -26.48 -21.10 16.51
N VAL A 113 -26.46 -22.22 17.25
CA VAL A 113 -25.29 -22.65 18.04
C VAL A 113 -24.13 -22.97 17.11
N TYR A 114 -24.36 -23.74 16.05
CA TYR A 114 -23.31 -24.08 15.09
C TYR A 114 -22.86 -22.87 14.27
N GLN A 115 -23.75 -21.94 13.95
CA GLN A 115 -23.37 -20.66 13.31
C GLN A 115 -22.45 -19.84 14.20
N LEU A 116 -22.73 -19.74 15.50
CA LEU A 116 -21.86 -19.05 16.45
C LEU A 116 -20.48 -19.75 16.58
N HIS A 117 -20.46 -21.09 16.64
CA HIS A 117 -19.21 -21.84 16.61
C HIS A 117 -18.42 -21.59 15.35
N ARG A 118 -19.05 -21.62 14.18
CA ARG A 118 -18.42 -21.28 12.89
C ARG A 118 -17.86 -19.86 12.89
N ALA A 119 -18.59 -18.87 13.40
CA ALA A 119 -18.12 -17.50 13.49
C ALA A 119 -16.89 -17.35 14.39
N ASN A 120 -16.82 -18.08 15.52
CA ASN A 120 -15.65 -18.09 16.38
C ASN A 120 -14.43 -18.70 15.67
N LEU A 121 -14.59 -19.80 14.93
CA LEU A 121 -13.51 -20.39 14.13
C LEU A 121 -13.07 -19.47 12.99
N GLN A 122 -14.01 -18.72 12.38
CA GLN A 122 -13.69 -17.76 11.34
C GLN A 122 -12.82 -16.60 11.86
N ILE A 123 -13.09 -16.10 13.08
CA ILE A 123 -12.24 -15.08 13.72
C ILE A 123 -10.82 -15.63 13.91
N LEU A 124 -10.70 -16.87 14.39
CA LEU A 124 -9.39 -17.50 14.59
C LEU A 124 -8.63 -17.65 13.26
N ALA A 125 -9.34 -18.10 12.22
CA ALA A 125 -8.76 -18.20 10.88
C ALA A 125 -8.30 -16.84 10.33
N SER A 126 -9.14 -15.78 10.45
CA SER A 126 -8.79 -14.43 10.01
C SER A 126 -7.63 -13.84 10.81
N LYS A 127 -7.51 -14.19 12.11
CA LYS A 127 -6.38 -13.78 12.94
C LYS A 127 -5.06 -14.38 12.42
N TYR A 128 -5.05 -15.69 12.15
CA TYR A 128 -3.86 -16.34 11.59
C TYR A 128 -3.52 -15.84 10.18
N GLN A 129 -4.53 -15.47 9.38
CA GLN A 129 -4.31 -14.84 8.07
C GLN A 129 -3.64 -13.47 8.22
N LEU A 130 -4.05 -12.67 9.21
CA LEU A 130 -3.41 -11.40 9.52
C LEU A 130 -1.96 -11.59 9.98
N ASP A 131 -1.70 -12.55 10.88
CA ASP A 131 -0.35 -12.84 11.37
C ASP A 131 0.56 -13.30 10.20
N ASN A 132 0.04 -14.18 9.34
CA ASN A 132 0.75 -14.63 8.13
C ASN A 132 1.05 -13.46 7.17
N MET A 133 0.08 -12.57 6.94
CA MET A 133 0.30 -11.38 6.12
C MET A 133 1.40 -10.46 6.68
N LYS A 134 1.45 -10.31 8.01
CA LYS A 134 2.52 -9.54 8.66
C LYS A 134 3.88 -10.18 8.43
N ASP A 135 3.97 -11.51 8.52
CA ASP A 135 5.23 -12.23 8.30
C ASP A 135 5.65 -12.18 6.82
N ASP A 136 4.71 -12.30 5.88
CA ASP A 136 4.98 -12.16 4.45
C ASP A 136 5.52 -10.75 4.13
N ILE A 137 4.94 -9.70 4.70
CA ILE A 137 5.42 -8.32 4.50
C ILE A 137 6.81 -8.13 5.11
N LYS A 138 7.10 -8.67 6.30
CA LYS A 138 8.45 -8.64 6.90
C LYS A 138 9.48 -9.26 5.96
N LEU A 139 9.17 -10.43 5.39
CA LEU A 139 10.05 -11.11 4.44
C LEU A 139 10.25 -10.31 3.15
N MET A 140 9.17 -9.70 2.61
CA MET A 140 9.26 -8.84 1.42
C MET A 140 10.16 -7.63 1.67
N VAL A 141 10.01 -6.96 2.81
CA VAL A 141 10.83 -5.81 3.20
C VAL A 141 12.29 -6.22 3.40
N ALA A 142 12.55 -7.34 4.09
CA ALA A 142 13.90 -7.83 4.30
C ALA A 142 14.59 -8.16 2.96
N ASN A 143 13.90 -8.83 2.05
CA ASN A 143 14.42 -9.13 0.71
C ASN A 143 14.69 -7.85 -0.10
N ALA A 144 13.78 -6.86 -0.06
CA ALA A 144 13.96 -5.59 -0.77
C ALA A 144 15.15 -4.79 -0.20
N TYR A 145 15.31 -4.79 1.12
CA TYR A 145 16.43 -4.16 1.82
C TYR A 145 17.77 -4.79 1.41
N LEU A 146 17.87 -6.11 1.47
CA LEU A 146 19.06 -6.86 1.05
C LEU A 146 19.36 -6.65 -0.43
N GLN A 147 18.34 -6.51 -1.28
CA GLN A 147 18.52 -6.25 -2.70
C GLN A 147 19.13 -4.86 -2.95
N ILE A 148 18.81 -3.85 -2.14
CA ILE A 148 19.44 -2.52 -2.21
C ILE A 148 20.92 -2.66 -1.84
N MET A 149 21.23 -3.33 -0.73
CA MET A 149 22.62 -3.54 -0.31
C MET A 149 23.43 -4.26 -1.39
N PHE A 150 22.89 -5.34 -1.93
CA PHE A 150 23.54 -6.14 -2.98
C PHE A 150 23.81 -5.31 -4.25
N ASN A 151 22.80 -4.57 -4.75
CA ASN A 151 22.97 -3.73 -5.93
C ASN A 151 23.92 -2.55 -5.65
N GLY A 152 23.95 -2.02 -4.44
CA GLY A 152 24.89 -1.00 -4.03
C GLY A 152 26.35 -1.48 -4.07
N GLU A 153 26.61 -2.71 -3.60
CA GLU A 153 27.94 -3.30 -3.69
C GLU A 153 28.34 -3.63 -5.15
N ILE A 154 27.38 -4.12 -5.96
CA ILE A 154 27.63 -4.30 -7.41
C ILE A 154 28.02 -2.95 -8.07
N LEU A 155 27.29 -1.87 -7.77
CA LEU A 155 27.59 -0.56 -8.31
C LEU A 155 29.01 -0.13 -7.97
N LYS A 156 29.44 -0.23 -6.71
CA LYS A 156 30.80 0.08 -6.27
C LYS A 156 31.86 -0.74 -7.02
N VAL A 157 31.57 -2.03 -7.25
CA VAL A 157 32.49 -2.91 -8.02
C VAL A 157 32.60 -2.43 -9.47
N GLN A 158 31.48 -2.08 -10.13
CA GLN A 158 31.50 -1.60 -11.50
C GLN A 158 32.20 -0.24 -11.63
N GLU A 159 31.98 0.67 -10.70
CA GLU A 159 32.69 1.96 -10.63
C GLU A 159 34.20 1.77 -10.47
N SER A 160 34.62 0.85 -9.60
CA SER A 160 36.04 0.53 -9.40
C SER A 160 36.64 -0.08 -10.68
N GLN A 161 35.91 -0.94 -11.37
CA GLN A 161 36.36 -1.54 -12.63
C GLN A 161 36.48 -0.49 -13.74
N LEU A 162 35.52 0.45 -13.81
CA LEU A 162 35.58 1.59 -14.74
C LEU A 162 36.83 2.44 -14.50
N GLU A 163 37.14 2.74 -13.24
CA GLU A 163 38.31 3.53 -12.88
C GLU A 163 39.62 2.81 -13.26
N LEU A 164 39.71 1.50 -13.03
CA LEU A 164 40.84 0.68 -13.49
C LEU A 164 41.02 0.75 -15.02
N THR A 165 39.92 0.64 -15.78
CA THR A 165 39.96 0.72 -17.25
C THR A 165 40.39 2.09 -17.73
N LYS A 166 39.99 3.19 -17.05
CA LYS A 166 40.47 4.53 -17.35
C LYS A 166 41.99 4.67 -17.15
N VAL A 167 42.50 4.12 -16.04
CA VAL A 167 43.96 4.11 -15.78
C VAL A 167 44.70 3.31 -16.84
N GLU A 168 44.13 2.16 -17.27
CA GLU A 168 44.71 1.35 -18.35
C GLU A 168 44.72 2.08 -19.68
N LEU A 169 43.67 2.85 -20.01
CA LEU A 169 43.63 3.71 -21.20
C LEU A 169 44.75 4.72 -21.21
N LEU A 170 44.94 5.45 -20.11
CA LEU A 170 46.04 6.46 -19.97
C LEU A 170 47.39 5.79 -20.14
N ARG A 171 47.62 4.65 -19.46
CA ARG A 171 48.90 3.92 -19.58
C ARG A 171 49.15 3.44 -21.01
N THR A 172 48.12 2.96 -21.70
CA THR A 172 48.22 2.48 -23.08
C THR A 172 48.56 3.63 -24.02
N GLN A 173 47.97 4.83 -23.80
CA GLN A 173 48.28 6.04 -24.54
C GLN A 173 49.76 6.44 -24.36
N ASP A 174 50.27 6.46 -23.12
CA ASP A 174 51.68 6.77 -22.83
C ASP A 174 52.64 5.79 -23.55
N LEU A 175 52.30 4.50 -23.60
CA LEU A 175 53.09 3.48 -24.28
C LEU A 175 53.07 3.62 -25.80
N ILE A 176 51.95 4.06 -26.38
CA ILE A 176 51.84 4.39 -27.80
C ILE A 176 52.72 5.63 -28.14
N ASP A 177 52.62 6.67 -27.31
CA ASP A 177 53.38 7.91 -27.49
C ASP A 177 54.90 7.66 -27.36
N ALA A 178 55.29 6.70 -26.51
CA ALA A 178 56.66 6.21 -26.41
C ALA A 178 57.11 5.29 -27.56
N GLY A 179 56.21 4.96 -28.52
CA GLY A 179 56.50 4.09 -29.64
C GLY A 179 56.62 2.58 -29.30
N ILE A 180 56.18 2.16 -28.09
CA ILE A 180 56.26 0.77 -27.61
C ILE A 180 55.06 -0.04 -28.10
N PHE A 181 53.88 0.58 -28.15
CA PHE A 181 52.64 -0.06 -28.57
C PHE A 181 52.16 0.45 -29.94
N SER A 182 51.38 -0.41 -30.63
CA SER A 182 50.74 -0.01 -31.88
C SER A 182 49.53 0.89 -31.61
N PRO A 183 49.35 1.99 -32.39
CA PRO A 183 48.19 2.86 -32.26
C PRO A 183 46.83 2.14 -32.37
N LYS A 184 46.81 0.94 -32.97
CA LYS A 184 45.59 0.15 -33.08
C LYS A 184 45.05 -0.39 -31.73
N GLN A 185 45.93 -0.55 -30.72
CA GLN A 185 45.59 -1.09 -29.43
C GLN A 185 44.64 -0.16 -28.62
N ILE A 186 44.67 1.15 -28.89
CA ILE A 186 43.82 2.12 -28.21
C ILE A 186 42.35 1.85 -28.46
N PHE A 187 41.98 1.45 -29.68
CA PHE A 187 40.58 1.21 -30.02
C PHE A 187 39.95 0.03 -29.24
N GLU A 188 40.75 -0.97 -28.87
CA GLU A 188 40.33 -2.07 -28.05
C GLU A 188 40.03 -1.61 -26.60
N ILE A 189 40.90 -0.78 -26.04
CA ILE A 189 40.71 -0.25 -24.68
C ILE A 189 39.57 0.76 -24.67
N GLU A 190 39.40 1.61 -25.68
CA GLU A 190 38.26 2.52 -25.80
C GLU A 190 36.92 1.77 -25.90
N ALA A 191 36.87 0.66 -26.66
CA ALA A 191 35.69 -0.19 -26.75
C ALA A 191 35.39 -0.85 -25.40
N ASN A 192 36.41 -1.31 -24.66
CA ASN A 192 36.25 -1.84 -23.32
C ASN A 192 35.76 -0.75 -22.34
N LEU A 193 36.31 0.48 -22.39
CA LEU A 193 35.88 1.60 -21.59
C LEU A 193 34.38 1.89 -21.80
N ALA A 194 33.93 1.99 -23.03
CA ALA A 194 32.52 2.22 -23.35
C ALA A 194 31.61 1.09 -22.81
N SER A 195 32.09 -0.17 -22.83
CA SER A 195 31.38 -1.31 -22.25
C SER A 195 31.30 -1.20 -20.72
N GLN A 196 32.37 -0.75 -20.04
CA GLN A 196 32.37 -0.54 -18.60
C GLN A 196 31.46 0.63 -18.18
N GLU A 197 31.46 1.72 -18.95
CA GLU A 197 30.53 2.84 -18.74
C GLU A 197 29.06 2.38 -18.83
N GLN A 198 28.73 1.55 -19.81
CA GLN A 198 27.41 0.95 -19.91
C GLN A 198 27.08 0.06 -18.69
N ALA A 199 28.04 -0.73 -18.20
CA ALA A 199 27.85 -1.60 -17.04
C ALA A 199 27.56 -0.80 -15.76
N VAL A 200 28.27 0.34 -15.57
CA VAL A 200 28.01 1.26 -14.43
C VAL A 200 26.59 1.83 -14.51
N ILE A 201 26.17 2.34 -15.67
CA ILE A 201 24.83 2.89 -15.85
C ILE A 201 23.76 1.81 -15.57
N GLN A 202 24.02 0.57 -16.00
CA GLN A 202 23.09 -0.54 -15.72
C GLN A 202 23.02 -0.86 -14.22
N ALA A 203 24.16 -0.88 -13.53
CA ALA A 203 24.23 -1.13 -12.09
C ALA A 203 23.55 0.00 -11.29
N GLU A 204 23.74 1.25 -11.69
CA GLU A 204 23.09 2.43 -11.11
C GLU A 204 21.55 2.33 -11.25
N ASN A 205 21.06 1.99 -12.45
CA ASN A 205 19.65 1.78 -12.68
C ASN A 205 19.08 0.63 -11.82
N ASN A 206 19.82 -0.47 -11.66
CA ASN A 206 19.41 -1.59 -10.82
C ASN A 206 19.34 -1.18 -9.35
N PHE A 207 20.30 -0.43 -8.87
CA PHE A 207 20.31 0.11 -7.51
C PHE A 207 19.14 1.06 -7.27
N ARG A 208 18.89 1.97 -8.20
CA ARG A 208 17.75 2.90 -8.14
C ARG A 208 16.40 2.17 -8.14
N ASN A 209 16.26 1.15 -8.97
CA ASN A 209 15.04 0.31 -9.00
C ASN A 209 14.84 -0.46 -7.69
N ALA A 210 15.90 -0.95 -7.06
CA ALA A 210 15.82 -1.61 -5.76
C ALA A 210 15.35 -0.62 -4.67
N LYS A 211 15.88 0.62 -4.66
CA LYS A 211 15.38 1.68 -3.76
C LYS A 211 13.91 1.98 -3.98
N LEU A 212 13.47 2.09 -5.24
CA LEU A 212 12.07 2.33 -5.58
C LEU A 212 11.16 1.21 -5.06
N ASN A 213 11.57 -0.05 -5.22
CA ASN A 213 10.81 -1.19 -4.72
C ASN A 213 10.61 -1.14 -3.21
N LEU A 214 11.66 -0.84 -2.44
CA LEU A 214 11.54 -0.70 -0.99
C LEU A 214 10.64 0.50 -0.63
N ALA A 215 10.82 1.65 -1.28
CA ALA A 215 10.01 2.84 -1.03
C ALA A 215 8.51 2.58 -1.28
N GLN A 216 8.17 1.80 -2.31
CA GLN A 216 6.79 1.38 -2.57
C GLN A 216 6.22 0.48 -1.47
N LEU A 217 7.02 -0.45 -0.92
CA LEU A 217 6.60 -1.29 0.21
C LEU A 217 6.37 -0.48 1.49
N LEU A 218 7.16 0.59 1.69
CA LEU A 218 7.09 1.49 2.84
C LEU A 218 6.10 2.65 2.65
N LEU A 219 5.54 2.83 1.45
CA LEU A 219 4.70 3.98 1.05
C LEU A 219 5.42 5.32 1.28
N ILE A 220 6.68 5.39 0.87
CA ILE A 220 7.49 6.61 0.86
C ILE A 220 7.40 7.23 -0.52
N ASP A 221 6.98 8.50 -0.61
CA ASP A 221 6.80 9.21 -1.88
C ASP A 221 8.15 9.60 -2.52
N ASP A 222 9.11 10.03 -1.70
CA ASP A 222 10.44 10.41 -2.16
C ASP A 222 11.46 9.28 -1.91
N PHE A 223 11.60 8.41 -2.90
CA PHE A 223 12.54 7.29 -2.84
C PHE A 223 14.01 7.71 -3.04
N GLU A 224 14.28 8.92 -3.55
CA GLU A 224 15.64 9.40 -3.77
C GLU A 224 16.32 9.80 -2.45
N SER A 225 15.54 10.33 -1.51
CA SER A 225 16.00 10.66 -0.15
C SER A 225 16.16 9.44 0.77
N LEU A 226 15.76 8.24 0.31
CA LEU A 226 15.88 7.02 1.07
C LEU A 226 17.34 6.56 1.12
N GLU A 227 17.94 6.58 2.31
CA GLU A 227 19.22 5.94 2.59
C GLU A 227 19.03 4.78 3.56
N ILE A 228 19.72 3.67 3.29
CA ILE A 228 19.73 2.52 4.18
C ILE A 228 21.00 2.51 5.02
N ALA A 229 20.87 2.08 6.28
CA ALA A 229 22.01 1.88 7.14
C ALA A 229 22.85 0.72 6.59
N ASN A 230 24.17 0.94 6.49
CA ASN A 230 25.10 -0.12 6.11
C ASN A 230 25.37 -0.97 7.37
N GLU A 231 24.44 -1.87 7.70
CA GLU A 231 24.62 -2.80 8.80
C GLU A 231 25.50 -3.96 8.31
N ASP A 232 26.66 -4.14 8.92
CA ASP A 232 27.45 -5.36 8.77
C ASP A 232 26.63 -6.49 9.42
N PHE A 233 25.95 -7.28 8.59
CA PHE A 233 25.35 -8.52 9.05
C PHE A 233 26.47 -9.53 9.33
N ASP A 234 26.91 -9.58 10.57
CA ASP A 234 27.77 -10.67 11.04
C ASP A 234 26.90 -11.96 11.02
N VAL A 235 26.96 -12.66 9.90
CA VAL A 235 26.31 -13.97 9.78
C VAL A 235 27.20 -14.95 10.53
N PRO A 236 26.83 -15.42 11.72
CA PRO A 236 27.60 -16.46 12.39
C PRO A 236 27.50 -17.71 11.51
N PHE A 237 28.55 -18.02 10.76
CA PHE A 237 28.68 -19.32 10.12
C PHE A 237 28.76 -20.35 11.26
N SER A 238 27.65 -21.01 11.57
CA SER A 238 27.67 -22.23 12.37
C SER A 238 28.36 -23.30 11.54
N GLU A 239 29.57 -23.69 11.93
CA GLU A 239 30.26 -24.90 11.47
C GLU A 239 29.44 -26.18 11.76
#